data_040a2a42d95fea7bde069d1079fed029
#
_entry.id   040a2a42d95fea7bde069d1079fed029
#
_cell.length_a   1.000
_cell.length_b   1.000
_cell.length_c   1.000
_cell.angle_alpha   90.00
_cell.angle_beta   90.00
_cell.angle_gamma   90.00
#
_symmetry.space_group_name_H-M   'P 1'
#
loop_
_entity.id
_entity.type
_entity.pdbx_description
1 polymer ?
#
loop_
_entity_poly.entity_id
_entity_poly.type
_entity_poly.pdbx_seq_one_letter_code
_entity_poly.pdbx_strand_id
1 'polypeptide(L)'
;MLPEQLQGAGDFQARVMMPCYGTIDEREHNLHEVIRLSGTDVPMGDDTETLIVKVASVPDVRLQVYFMDHEAYFGDGSLSVDENRPSFDDVFRRALFFNRAALETIQKLRWGPDFIHSLGWMGGLLPLLLESEYGDREHLGSPQSVFTPDDQDPGTSVPADLAASMGLSIDGSASSTVSEIGFQHADASILPPGIPAVDGASQFDADATKHGTQLASLYDQMLSEVPA
;
A
#
# COMPACT_ATOMS: atom_id res chain seq x y z
N MET A 1 -12.69 -7.35 -10.33
CA MET A 1 -11.60 -6.71 -9.53
C MET A 1 -10.55 -7.76 -9.17
N LEU A 2 -9.26 -7.34 -8.99
CA LEU A 2 -8.19 -8.28 -8.62
C LEU A 2 -8.44 -9.04 -7.31
N PRO A 3 -8.89 -8.40 -6.20
CA PRO A 3 -9.21 -9.14 -4.98
C PRO A 3 -10.35 -10.16 -5.13
N GLU A 4 -11.33 -9.87 -5.95
CA GLU A 4 -12.43 -10.79 -6.27
C GLU A 4 -11.93 -12.01 -7.06
N GLN A 5 -11.06 -11.77 -8.05
CA GLN A 5 -10.45 -12.85 -8.84
C GLN A 5 -9.57 -13.74 -7.96
N LEU A 6 -8.83 -13.15 -7.02
CA LEU A 6 -8.00 -13.88 -6.06
C LEU A 6 -8.87 -14.78 -5.16
N GLN A 7 -9.98 -14.24 -4.62
CA GLN A 7 -10.94 -15.02 -3.84
C GLN A 7 -11.58 -16.15 -4.66
N GLY A 8 -11.78 -15.94 -5.96
CA GLY A 8 -12.27 -16.97 -6.88
C GLY A 8 -11.24 -18.04 -7.25
N ALA A 9 -9.94 -17.73 -7.08
CA ALA A 9 -8.85 -18.64 -7.43
C ALA A 9 -8.45 -19.60 -6.29
N GLY A 10 -8.88 -19.35 -5.05
CA GLY A 10 -8.55 -20.19 -3.89
C GLY A 10 -9.21 -19.70 -2.61
N ASP A 11 -8.79 -20.25 -1.48
CA ASP A 11 -9.32 -19.92 -0.14
C ASP A 11 -8.59 -18.67 0.44
N PHE A 12 -8.72 -17.54 -0.27
CA PHE A 12 -8.11 -16.29 0.12
C PHE A 12 -9.11 -15.34 0.79
N GLN A 13 -8.70 -14.76 1.92
CA GLN A 13 -9.41 -13.68 2.57
C GLN A 13 -8.71 -12.35 2.26
N ALA A 14 -9.33 -11.52 1.44
CA ALA A 14 -8.78 -10.23 1.05
C ALA A 14 -9.47 -9.07 1.79
N ARG A 15 -8.70 -8.04 2.11
CA ARG A 15 -9.16 -6.71 2.50
C ARG A 15 -8.41 -5.68 1.69
N VAL A 16 -9.08 -4.61 1.35
CA VAL A 16 -8.47 -3.51 0.60
C VAL A 16 -8.32 -2.31 1.51
N MET A 17 -7.19 -1.64 1.42
CA MET A 17 -6.94 -0.36 2.07
C MET A 17 -6.55 0.66 1.01
N MET A 18 -7.13 1.85 1.06
CA MET A 18 -6.86 2.92 0.11
C MET A 18 -7.01 4.29 0.76
N PRO A 19 -6.39 5.35 0.21
CA PRO A 19 -6.66 6.70 0.66
C PRO A 19 -8.13 7.10 0.44
N CYS A 20 -8.68 7.89 1.36
CA CYS A 20 -9.99 8.50 1.21
C CYS A 20 -9.86 9.83 0.44
N TYR A 21 -9.79 9.74 -0.89
CA TYR A 21 -9.66 10.94 -1.70
C TYR A 21 -10.93 11.78 -1.67
N GLY A 22 -10.80 13.12 -1.64
CA GLY A 22 -11.91 14.05 -1.62
C GLY A 22 -12.86 13.98 -2.83
N THR A 23 -12.47 13.26 -3.88
CA THR A 23 -13.32 12.95 -5.04
C THR A 23 -14.29 11.79 -4.80
N ILE A 24 -14.15 11.04 -3.69
CA ILE A 24 -15.00 9.90 -3.37
C ILE A 24 -16.31 10.41 -2.74
N ASP A 25 -17.45 10.12 -3.37
CA ASP A 25 -18.74 10.41 -2.78
C ASP A 25 -19.06 9.37 -1.68
N GLU A 26 -18.85 9.79 -0.43
CA GLU A 26 -19.06 8.94 0.74
C GLU A 26 -20.51 8.44 0.88
N ARG A 27 -21.49 9.24 0.43
CA ARG A 27 -22.90 8.88 0.52
C ARG A 27 -23.29 7.87 -0.54
N GLU A 28 -22.79 8.06 -1.77
CA GLU A 28 -23.03 7.13 -2.87
C GLU A 28 -22.49 5.73 -2.54
N HIS A 29 -21.31 5.68 -1.94
CA HIS A 29 -20.63 4.43 -1.61
C HIS A 29 -20.91 3.92 -0.18
N ASN A 30 -21.80 4.57 0.56
CA ASN A 30 -22.17 4.21 1.94
C ASN A 30 -20.94 4.05 2.86
N LEU A 31 -19.99 4.97 2.77
CA LEU A 31 -18.87 4.99 3.68
C LEU A 31 -19.33 5.34 5.10
N HIS A 32 -18.84 4.61 6.09
CA HIS A 32 -19.07 4.94 7.49
C HIS A 32 -17.78 4.85 8.28
N GLU A 33 -17.63 5.78 9.21
CA GLU A 33 -16.49 5.82 10.11
C GLU A 33 -16.48 4.59 11.04
N VAL A 34 -15.31 4.02 11.20
CA VAL A 34 -15.05 2.93 12.15
C VAL A 34 -14.42 3.52 13.40
N ILE A 35 -15.26 3.92 14.36
CA ILE A 35 -14.86 4.64 15.57
C ILE A 35 -13.71 3.96 16.33
N ARG A 36 -13.70 2.62 16.42
CA ARG A 36 -12.63 1.89 17.12
C ARG A 36 -11.26 1.94 16.42
N LEU A 37 -11.23 2.30 15.14
CA LEU A 37 -10.02 2.44 14.35
C LEU A 37 -9.60 3.90 14.16
N SER A 38 -10.58 4.80 14.19
CA SER A 38 -10.34 6.25 14.11
C SER A 38 -9.65 6.79 15.37
N GLY A 39 -9.03 7.95 15.25
CA GLY A 39 -8.24 8.54 16.33
C GLY A 39 -6.92 7.80 16.59
N THR A 40 -6.41 7.06 15.58
CA THR A 40 -5.08 6.45 15.65
C THR A 40 -4.03 7.50 15.36
N ASP A 41 -3.02 7.58 16.21
CA ASP A 41 -1.85 8.40 15.97
C ASP A 41 -0.93 7.69 14.97
N VAL A 42 -0.63 8.35 13.87
CA VAL A 42 0.31 7.89 12.83
C VAL A 42 1.59 8.70 12.97
N PRO A 43 2.74 8.08 13.27
CA PRO A 43 4.00 8.81 13.40
C PRO A 43 4.43 9.45 12.08
N MET A 44 4.84 10.72 12.14
CA MET A 44 5.33 11.48 10.98
C MET A 44 6.60 12.27 11.36
N GLY A 45 7.69 11.57 11.66
CA GLY A 45 8.90 12.13 12.23
C GLY A 45 8.72 12.45 13.72
N ASP A 46 9.01 13.69 14.11
CA ASP A 46 8.82 14.16 15.49
C ASP A 46 7.35 14.47 15.82
N ASP A 47 6.49 14.53 14.79
CA ASP A 47 5.05 14.81 14.91
C ASP A 47 4.21 13.53 14.76
N THR A 48 2.93 13.63 15.08
CA THR A 48 1.92 12.59 14.83
C THR A 48 0.73 13.22 14.13
N GLU A 49 0.13 12.43 13.21
CA GLU A 49 -1.09 12.80 12.51
C GLU A 49 -2.23 11.86 12.91
N THR A 50 -3.43 12.39 13.04
CA THR A 50 -4.58 11.60 13.48
C THR A 50 -5.30 10.97 12.29
N LEU A 51 -5.32 9.65 12.25
CA LEU A 51 -6.03 8.87 11.23
C LEU A 51 -7.52 8.75 11.54
N ILE A 52 -8.35 8.99 10.54
CA ILE A 52 -9.76 8.55 10.53
C ILE A 52 -9.87 7.37 9.57
N VAL A 53 -10.58 6.32 9.99
CA VAL A 53 -10.81 5.13 9.17
C VAL A 53 -12.29 5.02 8.83
N LYS A 54 -12.59 5.00 7.54
CA LYS A 54 -13.93 4.71 7.03
C LYS A 54 -13.96 3.35 6.34
N VAL A 55 -15.11 2.73 6.23
CA VAL A 55 -15.28 1.43 5.59
C VAL A 55 -16.50 1.41 4.69
N ALA A 56 -16.35 0.72 3.57
CA ALA A 56 -17.48 0.30 2.74
C ALA A 56 -17.34 -1.19 2.38
N SER A 57 -18.46 -1.83 2.07
CA SER A 57 -18.48 -3.19 1.52
C SER A 57 -18.76 -3.11 0.02
N VAL A 58 -18.02 -3.89 -0.77
CA VAL A 58 -18.31 -4.00 -2.20
C VAL A 58 -19.59 -4.83 -2.35
N PRO A 59 -20.62 -4.32 -3.07
CA PRO A 59 -21.84 -5.08 -3.32
C PRO A 59 -21.53 -6.44 -3.96
N ASP A 60 -22.29 -7.45 -3.56
CA ASP A 60 -22.24 -8.82 -4.11
C ASP A 60 -20.91 -9.58 -3.93
N VAL A 61 -19.92 -8.98 -3.30
CA VAL A 61 -18.60 -9.60 -2.97
C VAL A 61 -18.34 -9.52 -1.48
N ARG A 62 -17.71 -10.53 -0.90
CA ARG A 62 -17.29 -10.50 0.51
C ARG A 62 -15.98 -9.72 0.67
N LEU A 63 -16.00 -8.47 0.25
CA LEU A 63 -14.83 -7.60 0.27
C LEU A 63 -15.13 -6.32 1.04
N GLN A 64 -14.30 -6.02 2.04
CA GLN A 64 -14.30 -4.76 2.74
C GLN A 64 -13.17 -3.87 2.23
N VAL A 65 -13.50 -2.60 1.98
CA VAL A 65 -12.55 -1.55 1.63
C VAL A 65 -12.46 -0.59 2.80
N TYR A 66 -11.28 -0.43 3.35
CA TYR A 66 -10.95 0.52 4.41
C TYR A 66 -10.33 1.76 3.77
N PHE A 67 -10.87 2.91 4.08
CA PHE A 67 -10.42 4.19 3.57
C PHE A 67 -9.64 4.91 4.67
N MET A 68 -8.37 5.20 4.38
CA MET A 68 -7.51 5.99 5.25
C MET A 68 -7.79 7.47 4.97
N ASP A 69 -8.44 8.15 5.90
CA ASP A 69 -8.90 9.51 5.72
C ASP A 69 -8.06 10.50 6.52
N HIS A 70 -7.57 11.52 5.82
CA HIS A 70 -6.87 12.66 6.39
C HIS A 70 -7.00 13.85 5.44
N GLU A 71 -7.64 14.92 5.91
CA GLU A 71 -7.99 16.09 5.09
C GLU A 71 -6.76 16.71 4.40
N ALA A 72 -5.68 16.93 5.14
CA ALA A 72 -4.48 17.57 4.59
C ALA A 72 -3.74 16.75 3.54
N TYR A 73 -3.85 15.40 3.57
CA TYR A 73 -3.16 14.54 2.61
C TYR A 73 -4.03 14.12 1.43
N PHE A 74 -5.35 13.98 1.62
CA PHE A 74 -6.23 13.37 0.61
C PHE A 74 -7.48 14.20 0.28
N GLY A 75 -7.79 15.25 1.07
CA GLY A 75 -9.04 16.00 0.95
C GLY A 75 -9.17 16.82 -0.33
N ASP A 76 -8.06 17.24 -0.95
CA ASP A 76 -8.08 17.99 -2.21
C ASP A 76 -8.46 17.15 -3.45
N GLY A 77 -8.52 15.82 -3.29
CA GLY A 77 -8.89 14.90 -4.37
C GLY A 77 -7.87 14.78 -5.49
N SER A 78 -6.78 15.52 -5.42
CA SER A 78 -5.76 15.47 -6.46
C SER A 78 -4.87 14.26 -6.32
N LEU A 79 -5.20 13.23 -7.11
CA LEU A 79 -4.26 12.15 -7.44
C LEU A 79 -3.24 12.61 -8.49
N SER A 80 -3.60 13.66 -9.24
CA SER A 80 -2.82 14.08 -10.38
C SER A 80 -1.62 14.88 -9.93
N VAL A 81 -0.48 14.43 -10.37
CA VAL A 81 0.75 15.21 -10.52
C VAL A 81 0.47 16.25 -11.62
N ASP A 82 -0.51 17.13 -11.37
CA ASP A 82 -0.91 18.11 -12.36
C ASP A 82 0.04 19.31 -12.38
N GLU A 83 -0.08 20.19 -13.35
CA GLU A 83 0.87 21.24 -13.76
C GLU A 83 1.39 22.18 -12.62
N ASN A 84 0.77 22.15 -11.44
CA ASN A 84 1.32 22.62 -10.18
C ASN A 84 1.83 21.43 -9.36
N ARG A 85 2.87 20.77 -9.83
CA ARG A 85 3.45 19.59 -9.17
C ARG A 85 3.46 19.76 -7.65
N PRO A 86 2.84 18.83 -6.88
CA PRO A 86 3.04 18.81 -5.44
C PRO A 86 4.55 18.77 -5.17
N SER A 87 4.99 19.44 -4.12
CA SER A 87 6.40 19.40 -3.75
C SER A 87 6.82 17.94 -3.49
N PHE A 88 8.09 17.65 -3.64
CA PHE A 88 8.65 16.33 -3.31
C PHE A 88 8.24 15.88 -1.90
N ASP A 89 8.26 16.80 -0.96
CA ASP A 89 7.84 16.61 0.42
C ASP A 89 6.41 16.12 0.50
N ASP A 90 5.51 16.64 -0.33
CA ASP A 90 4.10 16.28 -0.33
C ASP A 90 3.87 14.86 -0.83
N VAL A 91 4.49 14.46 -1.95
CA VAL A 91 4.40 13.10 -2.51
C VAL A 91 4.91 12.07 -1.51
N PHE A 92 6.09 12.29 -0.94
CA PHE A 92 6.68 11.38 0.03
C PHE A 92 5.84 11.31 1.32
N ARG A 93 5.40 12.45 1.87
CA ARG A 93 4.59 12.50 3.09
C ARG A 93 3.24 11.81 2.92
N ARG A 94 2.57 11.99 1.78
CA ARG A 94 1.31 11.29 1.47
C ARG A 94 1.50 9.77 1.43
N ALA A 95 2.53 9.29 0.72
CA ALA A 95 2.86 7.87 0.66
C ALA A 95 3.22 7.33 2.05
N LEU A 96 4.05 8.03 2.82
CA LEU A 96 4.45 7.62 4.15
C LEU A 96 3.26 7.55 5.12
N PHE A 97 2.43 8.59 5.15
CA PHE A 97 1.23 8.59 5.98
C PHE A 97 0.30 7.43 5.61
N PHE A 98 0.02 7.22 4.32
CA PHE A 98 -0.85 6.15 3.88
C PHE A 98 -0.35 4.78 4.31
N ASN A 99 0.92 4.48 4.07
CA ASN A 99 1.48 3.16 4.41
C ASN A 99 1.51 2.91 5.92
N ARG A 100 1.93 3.91 6.72
CA ARG A 100 1.88 3.80 8.19
C ARG A 100 0.44 3.67 8.69
N ALA A 101 -0.50 4.46 8.17
CA ALA A 101 -1.92 4.37 8.51
C ALA A 101 -2.51 2.98 8.23
N ALA A 102 -2.15 2.38 7.10
CA ALA A 102 -2.57 1.02 6.76
C ALA A 102 -2.00 0.00 7.75
N LEU A 103 -0.70 0.06 8.06
CA LEU A 103 -0.05 -0.85 9.01
C LEU A 103 -0.58 -0.70 10.43
N GLU A 104 -0.80 0.52 10.92
CA GLU A 104 -1.44 0.77 12.22
C GLU A 104 -2.89 0.24 12.26
N THR A 105 -3.61 0.35 11.16
CA THR A 105 -4.96 -0.19 11.05
C THR A 105 -4.96 -1.72 11.11
N ILE A 106 -4.05 -2.40 10.43
CA ILE A 106 -3.88 -3.86 10.48
C ILE A 106 -3.60 -4.32 11.92
N GLN A 107 -2.70 -3.64 12.63
CA GLN A 107 -2.41 -3.94 14.02
C GLN A 107 -3.64 -3.78 14.93
N LYS A 108 -4.39 -2.69 14.79
CA LYS A 108 -5.62 -2.46 15.57
C LYS A 108 -6.72 -3.48 15.25
N LEU A 109 -6.78 -3.95 14.02
CA LEU A 109 -7.67 -5.04 13.61
C LEU A 109 -7.25 -6.40 14.22
N ARG A 110 -5.99 -6.50 14.70
CA ARG A 110 -5.37 -7.77 15.14
C ARG A 110 -5.52 -8.85 14.06
N TRP A 111 -5.32 -8.44 12.84
CA TRP A 111 -5.40 -9.31 11.68
C TRP A 111 -3.99 -9.54 11.17
N GLY A 112 -3.39 -10.68 11.51
CA GLY A 112 -2.07 -11.06 11.01
C GLY A 112 -2.18 -11.61 9.59
N PRO A 113 -2.03 -10.80 8.53
CA PRO A 113 -2.10 -11.29 7.17
C PRO A 113 -0.85 -12.09 6.82
N ASP A 114 -0.97 -13.09 5.94
CA ASP A 114 0.18 -13.81 5.37
C ASP A 114 0.93 -12.92 4.38
N PHE A 115 0.19 -12.07 3.66
CA PHE A 115 0.74 -11.16 2.65
C PHE A 115 0.17 -9.76 2.80
N ILE A 116 1.01 -8.75 2.54
CA ILE A 116 0.57 -7.40 2.26
C ILE A 116 1.03 -7.04 0.85
N HIS A 117 0.05 -6.90 -0.06
CA HIS A 117 0.30 -6.55 -1.45
C HIS A 117 0.04 -5.06 -1.67
N SER A 118 1.09 -4.29 -1.83
CA SER A 118 1.01 -2.86 -2.11
C SER A 118 0.97 -2.57 -3.61
N LEU A 119 0.13 -1.60 -4.00
CA LEU A 119 -0.17 -1.27 -5.39
C LEU A 119 0.11 0.20 -5.65
N GLY A 120 0.78 0.45 -6.77
CA GLY A 120 1.12 1.78 -7.23
C GLY A 120 2.14 2.50 -6.35
N TRP A 121 2.58 3.67 -6.81
CA TRP A 121 3.59 4.46 -6.10
C TRP A 121 3.19 4.81 -4.66
N MET A 122 1.89 5.04 -4.42
CA MET A 122 1.38 5.35 -3.07
C MET A 122 1.67 4.23 -2.06
N GLY A 123 1.74 2.98 -2.51
CA GLY A 123 2.06 1.81 -1.70
C GLY A 123 3.56 1.47 -1.62
N GLY A 124 4.42 2.21 -2.35
CA GLY A 124 5.82 1.81 -2.54
C GLY A 124 6.72 1.90 -1.30
N LEU A 125 6.32 2.61 -0.24
CA LEU A 125 7.06 2.63 1.02
C LEU A 125 6.71 1.47 1.96
N LEU A 126 5.66 0.71 1.67
CA LEU A 126 5.17 -0.35 2.57
C LEU A 126 6.21 -1.46 2.78
N PRO A 127 6.90 -1.99 1.76
CA PRO A 127 7.92 -3.01 1.97
C PRO A 127 9.07 -2.54 2.87
N LEU A 128 9.59 -1.33 2.65
CA LEU A 128 10.63 -0.74 3.51
C LEU A 128 10.15 -0.59 4.97
N LEU A 129 8.91 -0.16 5.20
CA LEU A 129 8.34 -0.02 6.53
C LEU A 129 8.20 -1.38 7.24
N LEU A 130 7.81 -2.42 6.51
CA LEU A 130 7.76 -3.78 7.06
C LEU A 130 9.14 -4.25 7.48
N GLU A 131 10.16 -4.03 6.66
CA GLU A 131 11.54 -4.42 6.97
C GLU A 131 12.11 -3.64 8.16
N SER A 132 11.89 -2.33 8.23
CA SER A 132 12.58 -1.44 9.17
C SER A 132 11.83 -1.14 10.46
N GLU A 133 10.50 -1.07 10.45
CA GLU A 133 9.73 -0.55 11.59
C GLU A 133 8.64 -1.50 12.10
N TYR A 134 8.06 -2.32 11.24
CA TYR A 134 6.81 -3.04 11.53
C TYR A 134 6.94 -4.57 11.54
N GLY A 135 8.01 -5.14 11.00
CA GLY A 135 8.14 -6.60 10.82
C GLY A 135 7.97 -7.43 12.10
N ASP A 136 8.48 -6.92 13.22
CA ASP A 136 8.44 -7.63 14.51
C ASP A 136 7.27 -7.19 15.41
N ARG A 137 6.33 -6.38 14.88
CA ARG A 137 5.24 -5.89 15.72
C ARG A 137 4.19 -6.96 15.99
N GLU A 138 3.80 -7.08 17.25
CA GLU A 138 2.71 -7.95 17.68
C GLU A 138 1.44 -7.67 16.86
N HIS A 139 0.71 -8.69 16.46
CA HIS A 139 -0.51 -8.63 15.66
C HIS A 139 -0.32 -8.34 14.16
N LEU A 140 0.88 -8.11 13.67
CA LEU A 140 1.13 -8.00 12.23
C LEU A 140 1.42 -9.37 11.57
N GLY A 141 2.00 -10.32 12.34
CA GLY A 141 2.16 -11.71 11.90
C GLY A 141 3.36 -11.95 10.96
N SER A 142 4.27 -11.00 10.81
CA SER A 142 5.42 -11.07 9.89
C SER A 142 4.99 -11.36 8.44
N PRO A 143 4.12 -10.56 7.84
CA PRO A 143 3.65 -10.78 6.48
C PRO A 143 4.76 -10.64 5.46
N GLN A 144 4.69 -11.45 4.41
CA GLN A 144 5.51 -11.21 3.23
C GLN A 144 4.95 -10.04 2.42
N SER A 145 5.84 -9.22 1.87
CA SER A 145 5.48 -8.05 1.08
C SER A 145 5.49 -8.36 -0.42
N VAL A 146 4.44 -7.94 -1.13
CA VAL A 146 4.41 -7.98 -2.59
C VAL A 146 4.17 -6.57 -3.11
N PHE A 147 4.90 -6.18 -4.14
CA PHE A 147 4.75 -4.85 -4.75
C PHE A 147 4.37 -4.94 -6.23
N THR A 148 3.39 -4.16 -6.61
CA THR A 148 3.00 -3.93 -8.01
C THR A 148 3.04 -2.44 -8.31
N PRO A 149 3.95 -1.96 -9.15
CA PRO A 149 3.98 -0.55 -9.56
C PRO A 149 2.80 -0.21 -10.45
N ASP A 150 2.58 1.08 -10.64
CA ASP A 150 1.70 1.64 -11.66
C ASP A 150 2.48 2.57 -12.60
N ASP A 151 1.80 3.13 -13.58
CA ASP A 151 2.32 4.12 -14.52
C ASP A 151 2.09 5.56 -14.03
N GLN A 152 1.60 5.72 -12.80
CA GLN A 152 1.27 7.02 -12.20
C GLN A 152 2.38 7.53 -11.27
N ASP A 153 3.50 6.82 -11.16
CA ASP A 153 4.64 7.29 -10.36
C ASP A 153 5.09 8.67 -10.85
N PRO A 154 5.08 9.68 -9.98
CA PRO A 154 5.52 11.03 -10.35
C PRO A 154 6.99 11.11 -10.78
N GLY A 155 7.76 10.02 -10.67
CA GLY A 155 9.19 9.98 -11.01
C GLY A 155 10.04 10.87 -10.11
N THR A 156 9.55 11.12 -8.91
CA THR A 156 10.11 12.07 -7.96
C THR A 156 10.99 11.33 -6.98
N SER A 157 12.27 11.69 -6.95
CA SER A 157 13.21 11.10 -6.01
C SER A 157 12.95 11.53 -4.57
N VAL A 158 13.04 10.59 -3.64
CA VAL A 158 12.88 10.85 -2.22
C VAL A 158 14.17 11.45 -1.66
N PRO A 159 14.14 12.67 -1.08
CA PRO A 159 15.30 13.24 -0.44
C PRO A 159 15.69 12.45 0.82
N ALA A 160 16.96 12.03 0.91
CA ALA A 160 17.44 11.21 2.03
C ALA A 160 17.35 11.92 3.39
N ASP A 161 17.53 13.24 3.41
CA ASP A 161 17.40 14.07 4.61
C ASP A 161 15.93 14.15 5.08
N LEU A 162 14.98 14.24 4.15
CA LEU A 162 13.55 14.18 4.47
C LEU A 162 13.17 12.79 5.02
N ALA A 163 13.61 11.71 4.36
CA ALA A 163 13.37 10.36 4.84
C ALA A 163 13.94 10.16 6.25
N ALA A 164 15.17 10.58 6.49
CA ALA A 164 15.83 10.52 7.80
C ALA A 164 15.06 11.33 8.86
N SER A 165 14.54 12.51 8.53
CA SER A 165 13.71 13.32 9.45
C SER A 165 12.38 12.64 9.79
N MET A 166 11.93 11.71 8.97
CA MET A 166 10.74 10.87 9.18
C MET A 166 11.06 9.49 9.81
N GLY A 167 12.32 9.28 10.22
CA GLY A 167 12.76 8.03 10.84
C GLY A 167 13.11 6.91 9.87
N LEU A 168 13.16 7.17 8.56
CA LEU A 168 13.49 6.17 7.54
C LEU A 168 14.95 6.29 7.07
N SER A 169 15.63 5.17 6.99
CA SER A 169 16.95 5.07 6.35
C SER A 169 16.76 4.57 4.92
N ILE A 170 17.00 5.44 3.96
CA ILE A 170 17.04 5.09 2.54
C ILE A 170 18.51 5.15 2.13
N ASP A 171 19.02 4.10 1.48
CA ASP A 171 20.40 4.08 1.01
C ASP A 171 20.70 5.28 0.10
N GLY A 172 21.49 6.22 0.63
CA GLY A 172 21.70 7.55 0.06
C GLY A 172 22.60 7.62 -1.18
N SER A 173 22.89 6.49 -1.83
CA SER A 173 23.76 6.47 -3.02
C SER A 173 23.04 6.68 -4.33
N ALA A 174 21.73 6.50 -4.37
CA ALA A 174 20.89 6.79 -5.53
C ALA A 174 19.63 7.51 -5.05
N SER A 175 19.27 8.55 -5.79
CA SER A 175 18.01 9.27 -5.64
C SER A 175 16.87 8.35 -6.10
N SER A 176 16.33 7.54 -5.20
CA SER A 176 15.28 6.56 -5.54
C SER A 176 13.89 7.17 -5.50
N THR A 177 13.04 6.81 -6.44
CA THR A 177 11.60 7.12 -6.38
C THR A 177 10.91 6.22 -5.35
N VAL A 178 9.69 6.56 -4.97
CA VAL A 178 8.90 5.72 -4.05
C VAL A 178 8.68 4.32 -4.63
N SER A 179 8.44 4.20 -5.95
CA SER A 179 8.29 2.90 -6.61
C SER A 179 9.59 2.09 -6.64
N GLU A 180 10.75 2.74 -6.86
CA GLU A 180 12.04 2.07 -6.80
C GLU A 180 12.35 1.53 -5.41
N ILE A 181 11.99 2.27 -4.35
CA ILE A 181 12.07 1.78 -2.97
C ILE A 181 11.19 0.55 -2.79
N GLY A 182 9.96 0.58 -3.29
CA GLY A 182 9.05 -0.57 -3.24
C GLY A 182 9.65 -1.82 -3.89
N PHE A 183 10.29 -1.67 -5.04
CA PHE A 183 10.97 -2.78 -5.72
C PHE A 183 12.18 -3.32 -4.94
N GLN A 184 12.96 -2.44 -4.32
CA GLN A 184 14.19 -2.82 -3.63
C GLN A 184 13.92 -3.61 -2.35
N HIS A 185 12.79 -3.36 -1.68
CA HIS A 185 12.49 -3.88 -0.36
C HIS A 185 11.36 -4.93 -0.34
N ALA A 186 10.65 -5.15 -1.46
CA ALA A 186 9.60 -6.17 -1.53
C ALA A 186 10.19 -7.58 -1.62
N ASP A 187 9.57 -8.54 -0.91
CA ASP A 187 9.94 -9.96 -1.03
C ASP A 187 9.64 -10.51 -2.42
N ALA A 188 8.61 -9.99 -3.08
CA ALA A 188 8.33 -10.26 -4.48
C ALA A 188 7.69 -9.06 -5.18
N SER A 189 7.87 -8.98 -6.51
CA SER A 189 7.22 -7.95 -7.33
C SER A 189 6.56 -8.58 -8.55
N ILE A 190 5.39 -8.04 -8.93
CA ILE A 190 4.69 -8.43 -10.14
C ILE A 190 4.27 -7.20 -10.94
N LEU A 191 4.71 -7.13 -12.20
CA LEU A 191 4.56 -5.97 -13.06
C LEU A 191 3.24 -6.01 -13.83
N PRO A 192 2.52 -4.88 -13.97
CA PRO A 192 1.41 -4.78 -14.91
C PRO A 192 1.85 -5.01 -16.37
N PRO A 193 0.93 -5.43 -17.25
CA PRO A 193 1.21 -5.47 -18.68
C PRO A 193 1.57 -4.07 -19.19
N GLY A 194 2.64 -3.98 -19.99
CA GLY A 194 3.09 -2.71 -20.57
C GLY A 194 4.22 -2.01 -19.80
N ILE A 195 4.47 -2.38 -18.55
CA ILE A 195 5.68 -1.96 -17.83
C ILE A 195 6.84 -2.86 -18.29
N PRO A 196 8.02 -2.31 -18.63
CA PRO A 196 9.18 -3.10 -19.02
C PRO A 196 9.56 -4.12 -17.94
N ALA A 197 9.98 -5.32 -18.37
CA ALA A 197 10.45 -6.36 -17.46
C ALA A 197 11.65 -5.87 -16.63
N VAL A 198 11.62 -6.19 -15.34
CA VAL A 198 12.72 -5.93 -14.40
C VAL A 198 13.22 -7.28 -13.88
N ASP A 199 14.53 -7.43 -13.74
CA ASP A 199 15.13 -8.66 -13.23
C ASP A 199 14.59 -8.99 -11.84
N GLY A 200 14.18 -10.26 -11.65
CA GLY A 200 13.62 -10.73 -10.39
C GLY A 200 12.12 -10.49 -10.21
N ALA A 201 11.47 -9.69 -11.05
CA ALA A 201 10.03 -9.45 -10.99
C ALA A 201 9.25 -10.38 -11.94
N SER A 202 8.11 -10.87 -11.49
CA SER A 202 7.12 -11.53 -12.34
C SER A 202 6.36 -10.52 -13.19
N GLN A 203 5.59 -10.95 -14.17
CA GLN A 203 4.74 -10.06 -14.97
C GLN A 203 3.35 -10.65 -15.12
N PHE A 204 2.32 -9.82 -14.96
CA PHE A 204 0.95 -10.21 -15.26
C PHE A 204 0.76 -10.53 -16.75
N ASP A 205 -0.06 -11.53 -17.03
CA ASP A 205 -0.52 -11.83 -18.38
C ASP A 205 -1.28 -10.62 -18.97
N ALA A 206 -1.21 -10.43 -20.27
CA ALA A 206 -1.99 -9.40 -20.94
C ALA A 206 -3.52 -9.62 -20.78
N ASP A 207 -3.95 -10.84 -20.54
CA ASP A 207 -5.32 -11.20 -20.24
C ASP A 207 -5.61 -11.02 -18.74
N ALA A 208 -6.28 -9.92 -18.41
CA ALA A 208 -6.62 -9.56 -17.04
C ALA A 208 -7.46 -10.63 -16.29
N THR A 209 -8.13 -11.56 -16.99
CA THR A 209 -8.90 -12.63 -16.35
C THR A 209 -8.01 -13.67 -15.66
N LYS A 210 -6.72 -13.71 -15.99
CA LYS A 210 -5.74 -14.63 -15.39
C LYS A 210 -5.04 -14.08 -14.16
N HIS A 211 -5.15 -12.79 -13.88
CA HIS A 211 -4.39 -12.13 -12.82
C HIS A 211 -4.62 -12.74 -11.44
N GLY A 212 -5.86 -13.09 -11.11
CA GLY A 212 -6.18 -13.75 -9.84
C GLY A 212 -5.46 -15.09 -9.67
N THR A 213 -5.45 -15.92 -10.71
CA THR A 213 -4.76 -17.21 -10.70
C THR A 213 -3.25 -17.06 -10.65
N GLN A 214 -2.69 -16.05 -11.33
CA GLN A 214 -1.27 -15.76 -11.28
C GLN A 214 -0.83 -15.30 -9.89
N LEU A 215 -1.61 -14.42 -9.24
CA LEU A 215 -1.34 -14.03 -7.86
C LEU A 215 -1.46 -15.18 -6.88
N ALA A 216 -2.48 -16.01 -7.01
CA ALA A 216 -2.62 -17.22 -6.18
C ALA A 216 -1.37 -18.10 -6.29
N SER A 217 -0.89 -18.34 -7.51
CA SER A 217 0.31 -19.14 -7.74
C SER A 217 1.57 -18.49 -7.15
N LEU A 218 1.71 -17.16 -7.24
CA LEU A 218 2.82 -16.43 -6.64
C LEU A 218 2.80 -16.58 -5.12
N TYR A 219 1.65 -16.38 -4.48
CA TYR A 219 1.52 -16.49 -3.03
C TYR A 219 1.76 -17.91 -2.53
N ASP A 220 1.25 -18.94 -3.24
CA ASP A 220 1.51 -20.34 -2.91
C ASP A 220 3.00 -20.68 -3.00
N GLN A 221 3.70 -20.15 -4.01
CA GLN A 221 5.14 -20.31 -4.13
C GLN A 221 5.87 -19.66 -2.95
N MET A 222 5.56 -18.40 -2.64
CA MET A 222 6.17 -17.66 -1.53
C MET A 222 5.97 -18.37 -0.20
N LEU A 223 4.76 -18.90 0.08
CA LEU A 223 4.50 -19.67 1.31
C LEU A 223 5.32 -20.96 1.38
N SER A 224 5.61 -21.58 0.24
CA SER A 224 6.40 -22.83 0.20
C SER A 224 7.90 -22.60 0.46
N GLU A 225 8.39 -21.38 0.28
CA GLU A 225 9.79 -20.99 0.47
C GLU A 225 10.10 -20.54 1.91
N VAL A 226 9.07 -20.32 2.75
CA VAL A 226 9.25 -20.00 4.17
C VAL A 226 9.68 -21.24 4.93
N PRO A 227 10.88 -21.27 5.55
CA PRO A 227 11.29 -22.41 6.37
C PRO A 227 10.37 -22.54 7.58
N ALA A 228 9.96 -23.77 7.87
CA ALA A 228 9.12 -24.14 9.00
C ALA A 228 9.77 -23.86 10.36
#